data_bdf81abe3b9b3991cc63baf08f448a81
#
_entry.id   bdf81abe3b9b3991cc63baf08f448a81
#
_cell.length_a   1.000
_cell.length_b   1.000
_cell.length_c   1.000
_cell.angle_alpha   90.00
_cell.angle_beta   90.00
_cell.angle_gamma   90.00
#
_symmetry.space_group_name_H-M   'P 1'
#
loop_
_entity.id
_entity.type
_entity.pdbx_description
1 polymer ?
#
loop_
_entity_poly.entity_id
_entity_poly.type
_entity_poly.pdbx_seq_one_letter_code
_entity_poly.pdbx_strand_id
1 'polypeptide(L)'
;MKTLTITLLLVATVILISCEGPMGPPGAPGQDGDLLLGTVFEMQGDFRASNNYELFFDFPQDFEIYDTDVVLVYILWEVLDVNGKQTDLWRLLPQTVILDDGLLQYNFDYTVADVKMFLEGSTDFNNLLPAETDNQVFRIAVMPADFIAIKSIDINDFNSLMTLPDIRLNSIEKLEIDQALKRR
;
A
#
# COMPACT_ATOMS: atom_id res chain seq x y z
N MET A 1 -53.57 13.45 66.30
CA MET A 1 -52.63 14.23 65.43
C MET A 1 -51.31 13.51 65.21
N LYS A 2 -50.66 12.90 66.20
CA LYS A 2 -49.38 12.17 66.03
C LYS A 2 -49.44 10.96 65.08
N THR A 3 -50.55 10.21 65.06
CA THR A 3 -50.75 9.07 64.17
C THR A 3 -50.93 9.48 62.74
N LEU A 4 -51.57 10.61 62.44
CA LEU A 4 -51.80 11.14 61.11
C LEU A 4 -50.45 11.61 60.45
N THR A 5 -49.57 12.24 61.26
CA THR A 5 -48.25 12.67 60.81
C THR A 5 -47.30 11.48 60.48
N ILE A 6 -47.38 10.40 61.27
CA ILE A 6 -46.57 9.19 61.02
C ILE A 6 -47.02 8.49 59.73
N THR A 7 -48.34 8.41 59.49
CA THR A 7 -48.89 7.80 58.26
C THR A 7 -48.53 8.63 57.03
N LEU A 8 -48.54 9.96 57.12
CA LEU A 8 -48.16 10.83 56.04
C LEU A 8 -46.65 10.72 55.71
N LEU A 9 -45.80 10.57 56.74
CA LEU A 9 -44.36 10.36 56.54
C LEU A 9 -44.04 9.01 55.89
N LEU A 10 -44.78 7.94 56.23
CA LEU A 10 -44.61 6.62 55.71
C LEU A 10 -45.04 6.55 54.24
N VAL A 11 -46.07 7.25 53.81
CA VAL A 11 -46.52 7.34 52.42
C VAL A 11 -45.52 8.15 51.58
N ALA A 12 -44.95 9.22 52.17
CA ALA A 12 -43.95 10.02 51.47
C ALA A 12 -42.63 9.25 51.18
N THR A 13 -42.23 8.29 52.02
CA THR A 13 -41.03 7.49 51.83
C THR A 13 -41.20 6.43 50.71
N VAL A 14 -42.43 5.93 50.50
CA VAL A 14 -42.69 4.94 49.41
C VAL A 14 -42.64 5.57 48.02
N ILE A 15 -42.92 6.86 47.89
CA ILE A 15 -42.91 7.57 46.59
C ILE A 15 -41.49 7.84 46.09
N LEU A 16 -40.48 7.82 46.96
CA LEU A 16 -39.08 8.07 46.59
C LEU A 16 -38.33 6.83 46.10
N ILE A 17 -38.97 5.63 46.12
CA ILE A 17 -38.41 4.40 45.51
C ILE A 17 -38.91 4.32 44.08
N SER A 18 -38.73 5.40 43.33
CA SER A 18 -39.17 5.45 41.96
C SER A 18 -38.02 5.07 41.00
N CYS A 19 -38.16 3.93 40.42
CA CYS A 19 -37.76 3.56 39.08
C CYS A 19 -36.38 4.06 38.61
N GLU A 20 -35.34 3.27 38.84
CA GLU A 20 -34.37 3.13 37.81
C GLU A 20 -35.04 2.41 36.63
N GLY A 21 -35.26 3.13 35.55
CA GLY A 21 -35.74 2.51 34.29
C GLY A 21 -34.77 1.42 33.83
N PRO A 22 -35.22 0.43 33.06
CA PRO A 22 -34.36 -0.58 32.56
C PRO A 22 -33.19 0.08 31.76
N MET A 23 -31.98 -0.37 32.04
CA MET A 23 -30.79 0.07 31.32
C MET A 23 -31.05 -0.08 29.81
N GLY A 24 -30.87 0.98 29.03
CA GLY A 24 -31.06 0.93 27.60
C GLY A 24 -30.20 -0.20 26.99
N PRO A 25 -30.64 -0.75 25.87
CA PRO A 25 -29.85 -1.78 25.19
C PRO A 25 -28.43 -1.26 24.96
N PRO A 26 -27.41 -2.14 25.02
CA PRO A 26 -26.05 -1.76 24.66
C PRO A 26 -26.06 -1.09 23.27
N GLY A 27 -25.27 -0.05 23.10
CA GLY A 27 -25.08 0.57 21.79
C GLY A 27 -24.68 -0.50 20.78
N ALA A 28 -25.09 -0.31 19.53
CA ALA A 28 -24.63 -1.18 18.45
C ALA A 28 -23.10 -1.32 18.49
N PRO A 29 -22.55 -2.52 18.23
CA PRO A 29 -21.11 -2.65 18.06
C PRO A 29 -20.63 -1.55 17.11
N GLY A 30 -19.50 -0.92 17.42
CA GLY A 30 -18.85 -0.01 16.47
C GLY A 30 -18.70 -0.74 15.14
N GLN A 31 -18.86 -0.05 14.02
CA GLN A 31 -18.49 -0.60 12.74
C GLN A 31 -17.03 -1.08 12.85
N ASP A 32 -16.74 -2.26 12.35
CA ASP A 32 -15.37 -2.72 12.19
C ASP A 32 -14.64 -1.59 11.46
N GLY A 33 -13.56 -1.09 12.05
CA GLY A 33 -12.76 -0.04 11.40
C GLY A 33 -12.41 -0.54 10.00
N ASP A 34 -12.52 0.33 9.01
CA ASP A 34 -12.12 0.00 7.65
C ASP A 34 -10.73 -0.65 7.72
N LEU A 35 -10.63 -1.90 7.25
CA LEU A 35 -9.37 -2.60 7.18
C LEU A 35 -8.43 -1.75 6.32
N LEU A 36 -7.39 -1.21 6.94
CA LEU A 36 -6.31 -0.53 6.25
C LEU A 36 -5.59 -1.58 5.40
N LEU A 37 -6.01 -1.73 4.16
CA LEU A 37 -5.48 -2.73 3.24
C LEU A 37 -4.42 -2.09 2.37
N GLY A 38 -3.22 -2.69 2.36
CA GLY A 38 -2.22 -2.39 1.35
C GLY A 38 -2.61 -3.03 0.02
N THR A 39 -2.38 -2.33 -1.08
CA THR A 39 -2.60 -2.83 -2.44
C THR A 39 -1.28 -2.88 -3.19
N VAL A 40 -1.03 -3.98 -3.90
CA VAL A 40 0.17 -4.15 -4.73
C VAL A 40 -0.24 -4.38 -6.17
N PHE A 41 0.34 -3.58 -7.06
CA PHE A 41 0.24 -3.74 -8.51
C PHE A 41 1.56 -4.29 -9.04
N GLU A 42 1.54 -4.95 -10.19
CA GLU A 42 2.74 -5.37 -10.90
C GLU A 42 2.66 -4.92 -12.35
N MET A 43 3.76 -4.40 -12.88
CA MET A 43 3.88 -4.06 -14.28
C MET A 43 5.22 -4.55 -14.84
N GLN A 44 5.27 -4.74 -16.15
CA GLN A 44 6.48 -5.05 -16.89
C GLN A 44 6.67 -4.06 -18.02
N GLY A 45 7.92 -3.65 -18.25
CA GLY A 45 8.22 -2.69 -19.30
C GLY A 45 9.67 -2.70 -19.75
N ASP A 46 9.88 -2.00 -20.88
CA ASP A 46 11.19 -1.81 -21.47
C ASP A 46 11.59 -0.33 -21.41
N PHE A 47 12.78 -0.06 -20.91
CA PHE A 47 13.40 1.26 -21.04
C PHE A 47 14.03 1.40 -22.44
N ARG A 48 13.60 2.40 -23.18
CA ARG A 48 14.05 2.68 -24.55
C ARG A 48 14.29 4.17 -24.75
N ALA A 49 15.16 4.54 -25.67
CA ALA A 49 15.31 5.93 -26.08
C ALA A 49 14.00 6.54 -26.60
N SER A 50 13.13 5.72 -27.21
CA SER A 50 11.82 6.17 -27.73
C SER A 50 10.82 6.56 -26.65
N ASN A 51 10.98 6.06 -25.41
CA ASN A 51 10.18 6.48 -24.26
C ASN A 51 11.01 7.27 -23.24
N ASN A 52 12.14 7.86 -23.67
CA ASN A 52 13.07 8.62 -22.83
C ASN A 52 13.58 7.83 -21.61
N TYR A 53 13.62 6.49 -21.70
CA TYR A 53 13.94 5.60 -20.60
C TYR A 53 13.02 5.80 -19.38
N GLU A 54 11.73 6.04 -19.63
CA GLU A 54 10.68 6.23 -18.65
C GLU A 54 9.56 5.22 -18.88
N LEU A 55 9.00 4.70 -17.79
CA LEU A 55 7.82 3.83 -17.77
C LEU A 55 6.76 4.46 -16.87
N PHE A 56 5.51 4.42 -17.29
CA PHE A 56 4.39 4.97 -16.53
C PHE A 56 3.40 3.88 -16.16
N PHE A 57 2.93 3.93 -14.93
CA PHE A 57 1.83 3.13 -14.42
C PHE A 57 0.72 4.08 -13.96
N ASP A 58 -0.38 4.13 -14.71
CA ASP A 58 -1.57 4.88 -14.31
C ASP A 58 -2.38 4.03 -13.32
N PHE A 59 -2.75 4.61 -12.17
CA PHE A 59 -3.62 3.91 -11.22
C PHE A 59 -5.00 3.69 -11.84
N PRO A 60 -5.66 2.52 -11.58
CA PRO A 60 -7.03 2.29 -12.03
C PRO A 60 -7.99 3.38 -11.56
N GLN A 61 -9.00 3.71 -12.38
CA GLN A 61 -9.94 4.81 -12.08
C GLN A 61 -10.79 4.58 -10.82
N ASP A 62 -10.94 3.34 -10.41
CA ASP A 62 -11.65 2.89 -9.20
C ASP A 62 -10.71 2.73 -7.99
N PHE A 63 -9.42 3.02 -8.14
CA PHE A 63 -8.44 3.01 -7.07
C PHE A 63 -8.15 4.44 -6.60
N GLU A 64 -8.40 4.70 -5.33
CA GLU A 64 -8.17 6.01 -4.72
C GLU A 64 -6.91 5.97 -3.85
N ILE A 65 -6.02 6.93 -4.09
CA ILE A 65 -4.83 7.17 -3.26
C ILE A 65 -5.05 8.43 -2.46
N TYR A 66 -4.80 8.34 -1.16
CA TYR A 66 -4.88 9.48 -0.26
C TYR A 66 -3.50 10.13 -0.10
N ASP A 67 -3.47 11.43 0.18
CA ASP A 67 -2.22 12.19 0.42
C ASP A 67 -1.36 11.62 1.55
N THR A 68 -1.95 10.81 2.43
CA THR A 68 -1.28 10.14 3.54
C THR A 68 -0.73 8.76 3.17
N ASP A 69 -1.01 8.25 1.98
CA ASP A 69 -0.54 6.94 1.56
C ASP A 69 0.92 7.00 1.13
N VAL A 70 1.60 5.89 1.35
CA VAL A 70 3.00 5.70 0.94
C VAL A 70 3.02 4.78 -0.26
N VAL A 71 3.67 5.23 -1.33
CA VAL A 71 3.94 4.42 -2.52
C VAL A 71 5.37 3.91 -2.46
N LEU A 72 5.54 2.60 -2.55
CA LEU A 72 6.83 1.93 -2.60
C LEU A 72 6.93 1.17 -3.93
N VAL A 73 8.06 1.30 -4.60
CA VAL A 73 8.30 0.61 -5.88
C VAL A 73 9.46 -0.36 -5.73
N TYR A 74 9.22 -1.62 -6.07
CA TYR A 74 10.24 -2.67 -6.07
C TYR A 74 10.51 -3.11 -7.49
N ILE A 75 11.77 -3.38 -7.80
CA ILE A 75 12.20 -4.00 -9.06
C ILE A 75 12.54 -5.46 -8.81
N LEU A 76 12.12 -6.35 -9.72
CA LEU A 76 12.57 -7.74 -9.75
C LEU A 76 14.04 -7.76 -10.14
N TRP A 77 14.90 -8.03 -9.17
CA TRP A 77 16.34 -7.97 -9.36
C TRP A 77 16.92 -9.25 -9.95
N GLU A 78 16.44 -10.37 -9.48
CA GLU A 78 16.94 -11.69 -9.84
C GLU A 78 15.90 -12.76 -9.50
N VAL A 79 15.91 -13.87 -10.22
CA VAL A 79 15.17 -15.08 -9.86
C VAL A 79 16.17 -16.13 -9.41
N LEU A 80 16.13 -16.45 -8.12
CA LEU A 80 17.07 -17.38 -7.47
C LEU A 80 16.48 -18.80 -7.42
N ASP A 81 17.33 -19.82 -7.55
CA ASP A 81 16.95 -21.17 -7.18
C ASP A 81 17.28 -21.41 -5.70
N VAL A 82 16.27 -21.51 -4.87
CA VAL A 82 16.39 -21.80 -3.45
C VAL A 82 15.83 -23.20 -3.20
N ASN A 83 16.70 -24.18 -3.04
CA ASN A 83 16.33 -25.58 -2.82
C ASN A 83 15.41 -26.18 -3.90
N GLY A 84 15.67 -25.89 -5.17
CA GLY A 84 14.86 -26.34 -6.30
C GLY A 84 13.57 -25.55 -6.55
N LYS A 85 13.38 -24.44 -5.82
CA LYS A 85 12.24 -23.53 -6.01
C LYS A 85 12.73 -22.20 -6.53
N GLN A 86 12.16 -21.76 -7.65
CA GLN A 86 12.37 -20.40 -8.19
C GLN A 86 11.80 -19.38 -7.20
N THR A 87 12.62 -18.44 -6.80
CA THR A 87 12.30 -17.42 -5.79
C THR A 87 12.71 -16.05 -6.30
N ASP A 88 11.76 -15.14 -6.38
CA ASP A 88 11.99 -13.77 -6.83
C ASP A 88 12.72 -12.96 -5.77
N LEU A 89 13.78 -12.29 -6.15
CA LEU A 89 14.50 -11.33 -5.34
C LEU A 89 14.07 -9.91 -5.73
N TRP A 90 13.37 -9.24 -4.84
CA TRP A 90 12.89 -7.88 -5.03
C TRP A 90 13.78 -6.87 -4.31
N ARG A 91 14.03 -5.72 -4.93
CA ARG A 91 14.74 -4.61 -4.30
C ARG A 91 13.91 -3.33 -4.37
N LEU A 92 13.82 -2.63 -3.24
CA LEU A 92 13.16 -1.33 -3.16
C LEU A 92 13.97 -0.29 -3.95
N LEU A 93 13.30 0.51 -4.80
CA LEU A 93 13.90 1.65 -5.47
C LEU A 93 14.14 2.82 -4.49
N PRO A 94 15.15 3.67 -4.76
CA PRO A 94 16.06 3.63 -5.91
C PRO A 94 17.16 2.57 -5.78
N GLN A 95 17.58 2.00 -6.92
CA GLN A 95 18.70 1.05 -7.00
C GLN A 95 19.77 1.55 -7.95
N THR A 96 21.03 1.46 -7.53
CA THR A 96 22.19 1.87 -8.33
C THR A 96 23.01 0.67 -8.77
N VAL A 97 23.33 0.60 -10.05
CA VAL A 97 24.24 -0.35 -10.67
C VAL A 97 25.52 0.38 -11.06
N ILE A 98 26.66 -0.22 -10.73
CA ILE A 98 27.97 0.29 -11.14
C ILE A 98 28.34 -0.43 -12.46
N LEU A 99 28.46 0.34 -13.53
CA LEU A 99 28.86 -0.12 -14.84
C LEU A 99 30.30 0.32 -15.14
N ASP A 100 30.93 -0.25 -16.18
CA ASP A 100 32.31 0.05 -16.54
C ASP A 100 32.50 1.53 -16.96
N ASP A 101 31.47 2.14 -17.54
CA ASP A 101 31.47 3.51 -18.08
C ASP A 101 30.71 4.52 -17.18
N GLY A 102 30.18 4.09 -16.03
CA GLY A 102 29.49 5.01 -15.13
C GLY A 102 28.53 4.35 -14.15
N LEU A 103 27.55 5.12 -13.70
CA LEU A 103 26.48 4.68 -12.81
C LEU A 103 25.16 4.67 -13.55
N LEU A 104 24.39 3.62 -13.34
CA LEU A 104 22.99 3.52 -13.75
C LEU A 104 22.13 3.47 -12.46
N GLN A 105 21.11 4.29 -12.37
CA GLN A 105 20.14 4.26 -11.28
C GLN A 105 18.74 4.03 -11.82
N TYR A 106 18.05 3.04 -11.27
CA TYR A 106 16.60 2.87 -11.40
C TYR A 106 15.95 3.72 -10.32
N ASN A 107 15.09 4.63 -10.72
CA ASN A 107 14.45 5.58 -9.83
C ASN A 107 12.94 5.64 -10.08
N PHE A 108 12.19 6.31 -9.21
CA PHE A 108 10.77 6.53 -9.40
C PHE A 108 10.29 7.83 -8.79
N ASP A 109 9.24 8.40 -9.38
CA ASP A 109 8.40 9.45 -8.85
C ASP A 109 6.96 8.98 -8.84
N TYR A 110 6.11 9.56 -8.02
CA TYR A 110 4.68 9.27 -8.05
C TYR A 110 3.82 10.50 -7.77
N THR A 111 2.59 10.42 -8.27
CA THR A 111 1.49 11.34 -7.95
C THR A 111 0.30 10.52 -7.44
N VAL A 112 -0.79 11.16 -7.12
CA VAL A 112 -2.05 10.47 -6.80
C VAL A 112 -2.67 9.76 -8.01
N ALA A 113 -2.19 10.02 -9.23
CA ALA A 113 -2.73 9.47 -10.46
C ALA A 113 -1.84 8.38 -11.08
N ASP A 114 -0.53 8.46 -10.88
CA ASP A 114 0.45 7.62 -11.58
C ASP A 114 1.74 7.40 -10.80
N VAL A 115 2.51 6.42 -11.28
CA VAL A 115 3.90 6.19 -10.88
C VAL A 115 4.76 6.20 -12.15
N LYS A 116 5.84 6.96 -12.12
CA LYS A 116 6.86 6.98 -13.17
C LYS A 116 8.11 6.28 -12.67
N MET A 117 8.56 5.21 -13.33
CA MET A 117 9.87 4.61 -13.15
C MET A 117 10.79 5.09 -14.27
N PHE A 118 12.04 5.44 -13.96
CA PHE A 118 12.94 6.00 -14.93
C PHE A 118 14.41 5.68 -14.63
N LEU A 119 15.24 5.80 -15.66
CA LEU A 119 16.69 5.64 -15.55
C LEU A 119 17.36 7.00 -15.40
N GLU A 120 18.30 7.07 -14.48
CA GLU A 120 19.23 8.19 -14.32
C GLU A 120 20.66 7.65 -14.21
N GLY A 121 21.64 8.50 -14.45
CA GLY A 121 23.03 8.11 -14.22
C GLY A 121 24.03 8.88 -15.05
N SER A 122 25.29 8.43 -14.96
CA SER A 122 26.43 8.99 -15.71
C SER A 122 26.89 8.08 -16.86
N THR A 123 26.35 6.86 -16.95
CA THR A 123 26.63 5.93 -18.06
C THR A 123 25.98 6.41 -19.36
N ASP A 124 26.52 6.01 -20.49
CA ASP A 124 25.85 6.23 -21.78
C ASP A 124 24.74 5.21 -21.99
N PHE A 125 23.49 5.66 -21.95
CA PHE A 125 22.31 4.80 -22.09
C PHE A 125 22.23 4.05 -23.41
N ASN A 126 22.95 4.50 -24.47
CA ASN A 126 23.04 3.75 -25.73
C ASN A 126 23.86 2.47 -25.60
N ASN A 127 24.67 2.35 -24.56
CA ASN A 127 25.51 1.18 -24.29
C ASN A 127 24.87 0.17 -23.33
N LEU A 128 23.68 0.48 -22.78
CA LEU A 128 23.00 -0.42 -21.86
C LEU A 128 22.65 -1.75 -22.52
N LEU A 129 22.84 -2.83 -21.78
CA LEU A 129 22.53 -4.17 -22.26
C LEU A 129 21.02 -4.48 -22.07
N PRO A 130 20.49 -5.44 -22.82
CA PRO A 130 19.10 -5.88 -22.62
C PRO A 130 18.76 -6.29 -21.17
N ALA A 131 19.73 -6.77 -20.42
CA ALA A 131 19.52 -7.12 -19.02
C ALA A 131 19.17 -5.91 -18.14
N GLU A 132 19.62 -4.70 -18.52
CA GLU A 132 19.34 -3.47 -17.77
C GLU A 132 18.08 -2.76 -18.27
N THR A 133 17.61 -3.07 -19.47
CA THR A 133 16.54 -2.30 -20.11
C THR A 133 15.30 -3.09 -20.47
N ASP A 134 15.44 -4.40 -20.79
CA ASP A 134 14.36 -5.18 -21.36
C ASP A 134 13.62 -5.98 -20.29
N ASN A 135 12.29 -6.06 -20.45
CA ASN A 135 11.42 -6.87 -19.60
C ASN A 135 11.57 -6.58 -18.10
N GLN A 136 11.84 -5.34 -17.73
CA GLN A 136 11.96 -4.96 -16.32
C GLN A 136 10.60 -5.08 -15.64
N VAL A 137 10.56 -5.79 -14.50
CA VAL A 137 9.32 -6.04 -13.75
C VAL A 137 9.34 -5.25 -12.46
N PHE A 138 8.25 -4.53 -12.20
CA PHE A 138 8.10 -3.70 -11.02
C PHE A 138 6.86 -4.09 -10.23
N ARG A 139 6.95 -4.00 -8.90
CA ARG A 139 5.81 -4.03 -7.99
C ARG A 139 5.64 -2.68 -7.33
N ILE A 140 4.43 -2.17 -7.39
CA ILE A 140 4.03 -0.88 -6.83
C ILE A 140 3.11 -1.17 -5.66
N ALA A 141 3.60 -0.92 -4.45
CA ALA A 141 2.84 -1.14 -3.23
C ALA A 141 2.34 0.22 -2.70
N VAL A 142 1.03 0.36 -2.60
CA VAL A 142 0.36 1.52 -2.01
C VAL A 142 -0.15 1.13 -0.64
N MET A 143 0.29 1.83 0.39
CA MET A 143 -0.02 1.49 1.77
C MET A 143 -0.34 2.73 2.59
N PRO A 144 -1.38 2.69 3.44
CA PRO A 144 -1.61 3.73 4.43
C PRO A 144 -0.40 3.90 5.35
N ALA A 145 0.03 5.16 5.58
CA ALA A 145 1.20 5.44 6.41
C ALA A 145 1.08 4.86 7.83
N ASP A 146 -0.11 4.91 8.41
CA ASP A 146 -0.39 4.35 9.73
C ASP A 146 -0.16 2.83 9.79
N PHE A 147 -0.42 2.13 8.69
CA PHE A 147 -0.20 0.68 8.60
C PHE A 147 1.28 0.32 8.74
N ILE A 148 2.16 1.06 8.07
CA ILE A 148 3.61 0.88 8.15
C ILE A 148 4.10 1.14 9.57
N ALA A 149 3.64 2.22 10.18
CA ALA A 149 4.03 2.62 11.54
C ALA A 149 3.58 1.60 12.61
N ILE A 150 2.33 1.14 12.54
CA ILE A 150 1.73 0.22 13.54
C ILE A 150 2.37 -1.17 13.45
N LYS A 151 2.65 -1.67 12.25
CA LYS A 151 3.15 -3.04 12.04
C LYS A 151 4.67 -3.15 12.14
N SER A 152 5.41 -2.04 12.25
CA SER A 152 6.90 -2.01 12.24
C SER A 152 7.49 -2.80 11.07
N ILE A 153 6.97 -2.59 9.88
CA ILE A 153 7.31 -3.35 8.67
C ILE A 153 8.69 -2.94 8.18
N ASP A 154 9.52 -3.93 7.84
CA ASP A 154 10.73 -3.66 7.06
C ASP A 154 10.34 -3.48 5.59
N ILE A 155 10.25 -2.22 5.15
CA ILE A 155 9.90 -1.87 3.78
C ILE A 155 10.95 -2.31 2.74
N ASN A 156 12.17 -2.67 3.16
CA ASN A 156 13.21 -3.16 2.25
C ASN A 156 13.02 -4.64 1.91
N ASP A 157 12.25 -5.39 2.71
CA ASP A 157 11.93 -6.78 2.46
C ASP A 157 10.49 -6.93 1.94
N PHE A 158 10.36 -6.98 0.61
CA PHE A 158 9.07 -7.17 -0.05
C PHE A 158 8.34 -8.45 0.40
N ASN A 159 9.08 -9.54 0.64
CA ASN A 159 8.48 -10.81 1.05
C ASN A 159 7.87 -10.71 2.45
N SER A 160 8.53 -9.98 3.37
CA SER A 160 7.98 -9.69 4.71
C SER A 160 6.68 -8.90 4.62
N LEU A 161 6.62 -7.93 3.71
CA LEU A 161 5.43 -7.14 3.43
C LEU A 161 4.26 -8.03 2.96
N MET A 162 4.53 -9.00 2.06
CA MET A 162 3.53 -9.91 1.51
C MET A 162 3.02 -10.98 2.49
N THR A 163 3.67 -11.18 3.63
CA THR A 163 3.18 -12.11 4.67
C THR A 163 2.09 -11.51 5.56
N LEU A 164 1.83 -10.22 5.43
CA LEU A 164 0.82 -9.54 6.23
C LEU A 164 -0.59 -9.90 5.75
N PRO A 165 -1.52 -10.24 6.67
CA PRO A 165 -2.86 -10.71 6.30
C PRO A 165 -3.72 -9.63 5.63
N ASP A 166 -3.32 -8.37 5.79
CA ASP A 166 -4.09 -7.20 5.34
C ASP A 166 -3.58 -6.64 3.99
N ILE A 167 -2.68 -7.35 3.29
CA ILE A 167 -2.21 -6.95 1.96
C ILE A 167 -2.95 -7.75 0.90
N ARG A 168 -3.58 -7.05 -0.03
CA ARG A 168 -4.14 -7.62 -1.25
C ARG A 168 -3.16 -7.46 -2.40
N LEU A 169 -2.72 -8.58 -2.94
CA LEU A 169 -2.25 -8.61 -4.32
C LEU A 169 -3.50 -8.45 -5.19
N ASN A 170 -3.75 -7.25 -5.69
CA ASN A 170 -4.66 -7.12 -6.81
C ASN A 170 -4.01 -7.90 -7.96
N SER A 171 -4.75 -8.92 -8.41
CA SER A 171 -4.31 -9.80 -9.48
C SER A 171 -3.78 -8.95 -10.62
N ILE A 172 -2.51 -9.06 -10.83
CA ILE A 172 -1.67 -8.43 -11.81
C ILE A 172 -2.44 -8.34 -13.12
N GLU A 173 -2.99 -7.18 -13.41
CA GLU A 173 -3.29 -6.84 -14.77
C GLU A 173 -1.93 -6.54 -15.41
N LYS A 174 -1.40 -7.50 -16.18
CA LYS A 174 -0.26 -7.26 -17.06
C LYS A 174 -0.70 -6.20 -18.05
N LEU A 175 -0.49 -4.95 -17.73
CA LEU A 175 -0.67 -3.86 -18.65
C LEU A 175 0.47 -3.98 -19.68
N GLU A 176 0.17 -4.60 -20.79
CA GLU A 176 1.02 -4.51 -21.98
C GLU A 176 1.13 -3.04 -22.34
N ILE A 177 2.37 -2.55 -22.43
CA ILE A 177 2.77 -1.14 -22.65
C ILE A 177 2.14 -0.48 -23.87
N ASP A 178 1.44 -1.20 -24.73
CA ASP A 178 0.81 -0.70 -25.94
C ASP A 178 -0.33 0.31 -25.70
N GLN A 179 -0.78 0.49 -24.45
CA GLN A 179 -1.82 1.46 -24.12
C GLN A 179 -1.30 2.82 -23.64
N ALA A 180 -0.10 2.89 -23.07
CA ALA A 180 0.48 4.14 -22.58
C ALA A 180 0.93 5.08 -23.72
N LEU A 181 1.30 4.54 -24.88
CA LEU A 181 1.70 5.31 -26.08
C LEU A 181 0.52 5.94 -26.84
N LYS A 182 -0.73 5.54 -26.57
CA LYS A 182 -1.92 6.04 -27.29
C LYS A 182 -2.57 7.28 -26.66
N ARG A 183 -2.08 7.77 -25.54
CA ARG A 183 -2.71 8.91 -24.80
C ARG A 183 -1.92 10.22 -24.83
N ARG A 184 -0.97 10.37 -25.77
CA ARG A 184 -0.34 11.69 -26.05
C ARG A 184 -0.62 12.16 -27.48
#